data_5a724228dd3ed7b11b811b73ecda9e45
#
_entry.id   5a724228dd3ed7b11b811b73ecda9e45
#
_cell.length_a   1.000
_cell.length_b   1.000
_cell.length_c   1.000
_cell.angle_alpha   90.00
_cell.angle_beta   90.00
_cell.angle_gamma   90.00
#
_symmetry.space_group_name_H-M   'P 1'
#
loop_
_entity.id
_entity.type
_entity.pdbx_description
1 polymer ?
#
loop_
_entity_poly.entity_id
_entity_poly.type
_entity_poly.pdbx_seq_one_letter_code
_entity_poly.pdbx_strand_id
1 'polypeptide(L)'
;MRIYPTLLALGLLLLSGLGAPALAIDSIEPQTRAATSPAKSGAADGAAQSLYVQSLAATCANCHGTDGRALSGATVPGLAGRNADQLVAQMKAFRSGERKATIMHQIAKGFSDSQTELLAQYFAAQKP
;
A
#
# COMPACT_ATOMS: atom_id res chain seq x y z
N MET A 1 4.56 42.56 32.63
CA MET A 1 5.59 43.56 32.83
C MET A 1 6.67 42.96 33.74
N ARG A 2 7.72 42.39 33.15
CA ARG A 2 9.05 42.18 33.78
C ARG A 2 9.99 41.68 32.69
N ILE A 3 10.83 42.60 32.31
CA ILE A 3 11.87 42.51 31.30
C ILE A 3 13.15 42.10 32.10
N TYR A 4 13.84 41.06 31.61
CA TYR A 4 15.21 40.81 32.05
C TYR A 4 16.15 40.93 30.87
N PRO A 5 17.06 41.88 30.87
CA PRO A 5 18.16 41.95 29.94
C PRO A 5 19.45 41.40 30.55
N THR A 6 20.39 41.16 29.66
CA THR A 6 21.86 41.03 29.86
C THR A 6 22.36 39.66 30.36
N LEU A 7 23.25 39.00 29.60
CA LEU A 7 24.69 39.31 29.62
C LEU A 7 25.41 38.71 28.39
N LEU A 8 26.12 39.57 27.72
CA LEU A 8 27.21 39.28 26.80
C LEU A 8 28.33 38.51 27.53
N ALA A 9 28.86 37.48 26.92
CA ALA A 9 30.21 37.01 27.15
C ALA A 9 30.84 36.55 25.84
N LEU A 10 31.72 37.35 25.42
CA LEU A 10 32.74 37.25 24.40
C LEU A 10 33.64 36.03 24.68
N GLY A 11 33.78 35.13 23.71
CA GLY A 11 34.70 33.99 23.75
C GLY A 11 35.24 33.70 22.37
N LEU A 12 36.19 34.50 21.96
CA LEU A 12 37.01 34.28 20.77
C LEU A 12 38.07 33.22 21.12
N LEU A 13 38.00 32.05 20.48
CA LEU A 13 39.08 31.08 20.46
C LEU A 13 39.25 30.51 19.08
N LEU A 14 40.31 31.00 18.44
CA LEU A 14 40.93 30.43 17.26
C LEU A 14 41.51 29.04 17.59
N LEU A 15 41.19 28.03 16.82
CA LEU A 15 42.06 26.87 16.57
C LEU A 15 41.72 26.28 15.20
N SER A 16 42.54 26.60 14.24
CA SER A 16 43.41 25.77 13.41
C SER A 16 42.86 24.39 13.01
N GLY A 17 42.55 24.26 11.72
CA GLY A 17 42.99 23.25 10.80
C GLY A 17 42.94 21.78 11.25
N LEU A 18 41.97 21.03 10.77
CA LEU A 18 42.18 19.65 10.35
C LEU A 18 41.37 19.40 9.07
N GLY A 19 42.09 19.06 8.01
CA GLY A 19 41.53 18.73 6.72
C GLY A 19 40.55 17.58 6.83
N ALA A 20 39.34 17.78 6.33
CA ALA A 20 38.40 16.72 6.08
C ALA A 20 38.94 15.86 4.93
N PRO A 21 39.01 14.54 5.06
CA PRO A 21 39.22 13.69 3.91
C PRO A 21 37.99 13.81 3.02
N ALA A 22 38.20 14.23 1.79
CA ALA A 22 37.21 14.12 0.73
C ALA A 22 36.86 12.63 0.60
N LEU A 23 35.67 12.25 1.08
CA LEU A 23 35.09 10.98 0.72
C LEU A 23 34.77 11.10 -0.77
N ALA A 24 35.64 10.45 -1.57
CA ALA A 24 35.34 10.17 -2.95
C ALA A 24 34.03 9.40 -3.00
N ILE A 25 32.97 10.05 -3.49
CA ILE A 25 31.75 9.37 -3.90
C ILE A 25 32.18 8.58 -5.13
N ASP A 26 32.52 7.32 -4.87
CA ASP A 26 32.80 6.35 -5.89
C ASP A 26 31.58 6.26 -6.78
N SER A 27 31.78 6.58 -8.04
CA SER A 27 30.77 6.57 -9.08
C SER A 27 30.08 5.22 -9.06
N ILE A 28 28.81 5.17 -8.67
CA ILE A 28 27.96 4.01 -8.85
C ILE A 28 27.77 3.86 -10.36
N GLU A 29 28.69 3.13 -11.00
CA GLU A 29 28.45 2.64 -12.33
C GLU A 29 27.18 1.77 -12.31
N PRO A 30 26.25 1.98 -13.25
CA PRO A 30 25.13 1.07 -13.40
C PRO A 30 25.72 -0.29 -13.83
N GLN A 31 25.87 -1.19 -12.87
CA GLN A 31 26.17 -2.58 -13.18
C GLN A 31 24.98 -3.11 -13.98
N THR A 32 25.14 -3.12 -15.28
CA THR A 32 24.36 -3.95 -16.20
C THR A 32 24.58 -5.40 -15.80
N ARG A 33 23.84 -5.84 -14.81
CA ARG A 33 23.78 -7.24 -14.42
C ARG A 33 23.07 -7.95 -15.55
N ALA A 34 23.87 -8.59 -16.39
CA ALA A 34 23.39 -9.46 -17.44
C ALA A 34 22.33 -10.40 -16.86
N ALA A 35 21.12 -10.26 -17.39
CA ALA A 35 20.00 -11.13 -17.11
C ALA A 35 20.35 -12.54 -17.58
N THR A 36 20.65 -13.42 -16.65
CA THR A 36 20.80 -14.84 -16.93
C THR A 36 19.98 -15.61 -15.89
N SER A 37 18.75 -15.89 -16.20
CA SER A 37 18.01 -17.13 -15.99
C SER A 37 16.50 -16.91 -16.17
N PRO A 38 15.87 -17.41 -17.22
CA PRO A 38 14.41 -17.26 -17.40
C PRO A 38 13.58 -18.29 -16.60
N ALA A 39 14.19 -19.21 -15.87
CA ALA A 39 13.45 -20.30 -15.20
C ALA A 39 12.98 -20.00 -13.77
N LYS A 40 13.40 -18.88 -13.15
CA LYS A 40 13.05 -18.54 -11.76
C LYS A 40 12.15 -17.31 -11.62
N SER A 41 11.92 -16.55 -12.69
CA SER A 41 11.12 -15.33 -12.63
C SER A 41 9.64 -15.62 -12.47
N GLY A 42 9.08 -16.56 -13.18
CA GLY A 42 7.63 -16.82 -13.15
C GLY A 42 7.06 -17.20 -11.79
N ALA A 43 7.81 -17.97 -10.97
CA ALA A 43 7.36 -18.32 -9.62
C ALA A 43 7.48 -17.13 -8.66
N ALA A 44 8.54 -16.31 -8.78
CA ALA A 44 8.73 -15.12 -7.98
C ALA A 44 7.70 -14.04 -8.34
N ASP A 45 7.41 -13.88 -9.63
CA ASP A 45 6.40 -12.94 -10.12
C ASP A 45 4.99 -13.35 -9.68
N GLY A 46 4.67 -14.64 -9.71
CA GLY A 46 3.40 -15.18 -9.21
C GLY A 46 3.24 -15.00 -7.70
N ALA A 47 4.31 -15.21 -6.92
CA ALA A 47 4.29 -14.97 -5.47
C ALA A 47 4.13 -13.48 -5.14
N ALA A 48 4.84 -12.59 -5.83
CA ALA A 48 4.71 -11.15 -5.67
C ALA A 48 3.30 -10.67 -6.02
N GLN A 49 2.72 -11.17 -7.11
CA GLN A 49 1.34 -10.87 -7.50
C GLN A 49 0.34 -11.35 -6.45
N SER A 50 0.54 -12.54 -5.89
CA SER A 50 -0.32 -13.08 -4.83
C SER A 50 -0.27 -12.22 -3.58
N LEU A 51 0.92 -11.82 -3.13
CA LEU A 51 1.10 -10.93 -1.98
C LEU A 51 0.48 -9.55 -2.21
N TYR A 52 0.62 -9.02 -3.42
CA TYR A 52 -0.01 -7.76 -3.79
C TYR A 52 -1.53 -7.82 -3.66
N VAL A 53 -2.17 -8.85 -4.22
CA VAL A 53 -3.63 -9.01 -4.13
C VAL A 53 -4.08 -9.22 -2.69
N GLN A 54 -3.36 -10.02 -1.90
CA GLN A 54 -3.66 -10.21 -0.49
C GLN A 54 -3.57 -8.90 0.31
N SER A 55 -2.58 -8.06 0.02
CA SER A 55 -2.45 -6.75 0.67
C SER A 55 -3.60 -5.81 0.34
N LEU A 56 -4.07 -5.81 -0.91
CA LEU A 56 -5.28 -5.08 -1.31
C LEU A 56 -6.50 -5.62 -0.58
N ALA A 57 -6.68 -6.95 -0.54
CA ALA A 57 -7.83 -7.59 0.10
C ALA A 57 -7.86 -7.36 1.62
N ALA A 58 -6.70 -7.23 2.27
CA ALA A 58 -6.61 -6.93 3.69
C ALA A 58 -7.30 -5.59 4.06
N THR A 59 -7.35 -4.63 3.15
CA THR A 59 -8.06 -3.36 3.37
C THR A 59 -9.57 -3.55 3.51
N CYS A 60 -10.13 -4.58 2.91
CA CYS A 60 -11.56 -4.91 2.96
C CYS A 60 -11.91 -5.68 4.25
N ALA A 61 -10.94 -6.37 4.85
CA ALA A 61 -11.14 -7.26 5.99
C ALA A 61 -11.70 -6.55 7.24
N ASN A 62 -11.35 -5.29 7.44
CA ASN A 62 -11.82 -4.50 8.59
C ASN A 62 -13.35 -4.43 8.70
N CYS A 63 -14.05 -4.47 7.57
CA CYS A 63 -15.51 -4.38 7.53
C CYS A 63 -16.17 -5.67 7.07
N HIS A 64 -15.55 -6.39 6.13
CA HIS A 64 -16.12 -7.57 5.50
C HIS A 64 -15.64 -8.90 6.09
N GLY A 65 -14.79 -8.84 7.13
CA GLY A 65 -14.17 -9.99 7.78
C GLY A 65 -12.94 -10.50 7.03
N THR A 66 -12.10 -11.25 7.74
CA THR A 66 -10.88 -11.83 7.20
C THR A 66 -11.21 -12.68 5.97
N ASP A 67 -10.50 -12.44 4.87
CA ASP A 67 -10.74 -13.06 3.58
C ASP A 67 -12.19 -12.89 3.06
N GLY A 68 -12.87 -11.85 3.52
CA GLY A 68 -14.26 -11.59 3.16
C GLY A 68 -15.29 -12.44 3.91
N ARG A 69 -14.91 -13.15 4.96
CA ARG A 69 -15.81 -13.95 5.80
C ARG A 69 -16.40 -13.09 6.90
N ALA A 70 -17.53 -12.49 6.64
CA ALA A 70 -18.24 -11.74 7.68
C ALA A 70 -18.69 -12.67 8.82
N LEU A 71 -18.64 -12.16 10.05
CA LEU A 71 -19.15 -12.88 11.21
C LEU A 71 -20.67 -13.07 11.09
N SER A 72 -21.18 -14.12 11.74
CA SER A 72 -22.63 -14.34 11.82
C SER A 72 -23.32 -13.15 12.48
N GLY A 73 -24.38 -12.64 11.85
CA GLY A 73 -25.09 -11.45 12.33
C GLY A 73 -24.44 -10.11 11.97
N ALA A 74 -23.35 -10.09 11.21
CA ALA A 74 -22.75 -8.84 10.77
C ALA A 74 -23.70 -8.08 9.82
N THR A 75 -23.80 -6.76 10.00
CA THR A 75 -24.58 -5.89 9.12
C THR A 75 -23.91 -5.66 7.77
N VAL A 76 -22.58 -5.79 7.72
CA VAL A 76 -21.78 -5.71 6.49
C VAL A 76 -21.71 -7.10 5.86
N PRO A 77 -22.08 -7.24 4.58
CA PRO A 77 -22.13 -8.55 3.93
C PRO A 77 -20.74 -9.14 3.72
N GLY A 78 -20.59 -10.47 3.84
CA GLY A 78 -19.40 -11.19 3.44
C GLY A 78 -19.16 -11.10 1.92
N LEU A 79 -17.89 -11.24 1.53
CA LEU A 79 -17.44 -11.23 0.13
C LEU A 79 -17.00 -12.62 -0.32
N ALA A 80 -16.58 -13.49 0.61
CA ALA A 80 -16.08 -14.83 0.34
C ALA A 80 -17.08 -15.66 -0.47
N GLY A 81 -16.62 -16.32 -1.53
CA GLY A 81 -17.41 -17.20 -2.40
C GLY A 81 -18.43 -16.48 -3.28
N ARG A 82 -18.45 -15.16 -3.31
CA ARG A 82 -19.37 -14.42 -4.20
C ARG A 82 -18.86 -14.44 -5.63
N ASN A 83 -19.79 -14.36 -6.58
CA ASN A 83 -19.44 -14.30 -8.00
C ASN A 83 -18.59 -13.06 -8.30
N ALA A 84 -17.46 -13.25 -9.00
CA ALA A 84 -16.51 -12.18 -9.29
C ALA A 84 -17.13 -11.04 -10.13
N ASP A 85 -17.91 -11.36 -11.17
CA ASP A 85 -18.52 -10.35 -12.03
C ASP A 85 -19.52 -9.48 -11.25
N GLN A 86 -20.26 -10.09 -10.31
CA GLN A 86 -21.16 -9.34 -9.43
C GLN A 86 -20.38 -8.41 -8.48
N LEU A 87 -19.23 -8.85 -7.95
CA LEU A 87 -18.38 -7.99 -7.12
C LEU A 87 -17.84 -6.81 -7.92
N VAL A 88 -17.36 -7.03 -9.14
CA VAL A 88 -16.92 -5.97 -10.06
C VAL A 88 -18.05 -4.99 -10.34
N ALA A 89 -19.23 -5.49 -10.72
CA ALA A 89 -20.39 -4.65 -11.01
C ALA A 89 -20.79 -3.79 -9.81
N GLN A 90 -20.80 -4.37 -8.61
CA GLN A 90 -21.12 -3.65 -7.38
C GLN A 90 -20.09 -2.55 -7.05
N MET A 91 -18.80 -2.83 -7.21
CA MET A 91 -17.76 -1.84 -7.01
C MET A 91 -17.87 -0.68 -8.01
N LYS A 92 -18.15 -0.97 -9.27
CA LYS A 92 -18.42 0.05 -10.28
C LYS A 92 -19.63 0.91 -9.94
N ALA A 93 -20.73 0.29 -9.53
CA ALA A 93 -21.96 0.98 -9.12
C ALA A 93 -21.78 1.86 -7.87
N PHE A 94 -20.97 1.44 -6.91
CA PHE A 94 -20.58 2.29 -5.77
C PHE A 94 -19.72 3.48 -6.23
N ARG A 95 -18.74 3.24 -7.09
CA ARG A 95 -17.82 4.28 -7.58
C ARG A 95 -18.55 5.35 -8.40
N SER A 96 -19.51 4.95 -9.23
CA SER A 96 -20.34 5.88 -10.02
C SER A 96 -21.41 6.60 -9.19
N GLY A 97 -21.72 6.11 -7.97
CA GLY A 97 -22.81 6.62 -7.14
C GLY A 97 -24.19 6.06 -7.49
N GLU A 98 -24.29 5.18 -8.48
CA GLU A 98 -25.52 4.46 -8.84
C GLU A 98 -26.05 3.65 -7.65
N ARG A 99 -25.14 2.97 -6.93
CA ARG A 99 -25.48 2.26 -5.71
C ARG A 99 -25.17 3.12 -4.49
N LYS A 100 -26.21 3.44 -3.71
CA LYS A 100 -26.06 4.18 -2.46
C LYS A 100 -25.38 3.31 -1.39
N ALA A 101 -24.48 3.92 -0.61
CA ALA A 101 -23.77 3.28 0.50
C ALA A 101 -23.33 4.33 1.52
N THR A 102 -23.11 3.90 2.76
CA THR A 102 -22.58 4.76 3.81
C THR A 102 -21.12 5.13 3.54
N ILE A 103 -20.29 4.17 3.10
CA ILE A 103 -18.86 4.37 2.92
C ILE A 103 -18.31 3.81 1.59
N MET A 104 -18.91 2.73 1.05
CA MET A 104 -18.38 2.03 -0.13
C MET A 104 -18.25 2.92 -1.36
N HIS A 105 -19.08 3.95 -1.50
CA HIS A 105 -18.97 4.93 -2.59
C HIS A 105 -17.65 5.73 -2.55
N GLN A 106 -17.03 5.89 -1.39
CA GLN A 106 -15.70 6.51 -1.26
C GLN A 106 -14.59 5.48 -1.40
N ILE A 107 -14.74 4.32 -0.74
CA ILE A 107 -13.74 3.25 -0.82
C ILE A 107 -13.52 2.81 -2.26
N ALA A 108 -14.60 2.59 -3.03
CA ALA A 108 -14.52 2.12 -4.40
C ALA A 108 -13.76 3.07 -5.35
N LYS A 109 -13.69 4.36 -5.03
CA LYS A 109 -12.92 5.34 -5.80
C LYS A 109 -11.40 5.16 -5.67
N GLY A 110 -10.96 4.51 -4.60
CA GLY A 110 -9.53 4.25 -4.34
C GLY A 110 -8.94 3.11 -5.15
N PHE A 111 -9.75 2.36 -5.92
CA PHE A 111 -9.30 1.19 -6.67
C PHE A 111 -9.44 1.41 -8.18
N SER A 112 -8.42 1.01 -8.94
CA SER A 112 -8.51 0.94 -10.40
C SER A 112 -9.42 -0.24 -10.84
N ASP A 113 -9.77 -0.28 -12.13
CA ASP A 113 -10.55 -1.39 -12.67
C ASP A 113 -9.80 -2.71 -12.52
N SER A 114 -8.51 -2.73 -12.85
CA SER A 114 -7.66 -3.92 -12.69
C SER A 114 -7.56 -4.39 -11.23
N GLN A 115 -7.40 -3.47 -10.28
CA GLN A 115 -7.42 -3.82 -8.86
C GLN A 115 -8.77 -4.37 -8.41
N THR A 116 -9.86 -3.80 -8.92
CA THR A 116 -11.22 -4.28 -8.64
C THR A 116 -11.44 -5.70 -9.15
N GLU A 117 -10.95 -6.01 -10.35
CA GLU A 117 -11.01 -7.35 -10.93
C GLU A 117 -10.18 -8.36 -10.12
N LEU A 118 -8.95 -8.00 -9.74
CA LEU A 118 -8.09 -8.85 -8.89
C LEU A 118 -8.74 -9.14 -7.53
N LEU A 119 -9.30 -8.13 -6.89
CA LEU A 119 -10.02 -8.28 -5.62
C LEU A 119 -11.27 -9.17 -5.77
N ALA A 120 -12.02 -8.99 -6.85
CA ALA A 120 -13.21 -9.80 -7.11
C ALA A 120 -12.86 -11.28 -7.30
N GLN A 121 -11.81 -11.58 -8.05
CA GLN A 121 -11.30 -12.94 -8.23
C GLN A 121 -10.81 -13.53 -6.91
N TYR A 122 -10.07 -12.74 -6.12
CA TYR A 122 -9.58 -13.16 -4.82
C TYR A 122 -10.72 -13.59 -3.89
N PHE A 123 -11.75 -12.75 -3.73
CA PHE A 123 -12.87 -13.06 -2.84
C PHE A 123 -13.76 -14.17 -3.37
N ALA A 124 -13.92 -14.27 -4.69
CA ALA A 124 -14.68 -15.38 -5.31
C ALA A 124 -14.02 -16.75 -5.04
N ALA A 125 -12.69 -16.79 -4.95
CA ALA A 125 -11.95 -18.01 -4.65
C ALA A 125 -11.94 -18.38 -3.14
N GLN A 126 -12.35 -17.48 -2.25
CA GLN A 126 -12.44 -17.79 -0.83
C GLN A 126 -13.64 -18.68 -0.51
N LYS A 127 -13.44 -19.60 0.45
CA LYS A 127 -14.58 -20.38 0.98
C LYS A 127 -15.43 -19.48 1.89
N PRO A 128 -16.75 -19.49 1.75
CA PRO A 128 -17.67 -18.76 2.62
C PRO A 128 -17.54 -19.13 4.08
#